data_37f15d86d59bb4e41a9682debdd62383
#
_entry.id   37f15d86d59bb4e41a9682debdd62383
#
_cell.length_a   1.000
_cell.length_b   1.000
_cell.length_c   1.000
_cell.angle_alpha   90.00
_cell.angle_beta   90.00
_cell.angle_gamma   90.00
#
_symmetry.space_group_name_H-M   'P 1'
#
loop_
_entity.id
_entity.type
_entity.pdbx_description
1 polymer ?
#
loop_
_entity_poly.entity_id
_entity_poly.type
_entity_poly.pdbx_seq_one_letter_code
_entity_poly.pdbx_strand_id
1 'polypeptide(L)'
;MNTDESARREAIATSRRWVVKIGSALATREGQGLNLEAIADWAAQIAEIRAGGREVLVVTSGAVAEGSARLGWRSRPASLNQLQAAAAIGQMGLVRGWELALRESGLLAAQILLTHEDIANRERYLNSRSTLLTLLQLGAVPVINENDTVATEEIKLGDNDTLAGMVSNLVDADLLIILTDQAGLMTADPRQDPDATLISCAPVDDAQLLAIAGGGGAWGRGGMRTKVTAARLAARSATSTIIASGRSPGVLRQIGAAQPVGTLLRAPATKLAARKQWLASTLHVRGSLRLDAGACTVLREQGKSLLAVGVTAVEGDFERGELVSCIGPDGQEVARGLANYSAAETLLVKGLPSSRFEERLGYLRDLELIHRDNLALV
;
A
#
# COMPACT_ATOMS: atom_id res chain seq x y z
N MET A 1 -21.41 -4.02 -20.72
CA MET A 1 -20.40 -4.58 -19.79
C MET A 1 -20.28 -6.07 -20.07
N ASN A 2 -19.06 -6.59 -20.26
CA ASN A 2 -18.84 -8.02 -20.52
C ASN A 2 -19.10 -8.79 -19.21
N THR A 3 -19.67 -9.99 -19.27
CA THR A 3 -19.98 -10.85 -18.10
C THR A 3 -18.75 -11.09 -17.20
N ASP A 4 -17.55 -11.23 -17.79
CA ASP A 4 -16.28 -11.38 -17.07
C ASP A 4 -15.89 -10.10 -16.28
N GLU A 5 -16.15 -8.91 -16.82
CA GLU A 5 -15.90 -7.64 -16.12
C GLU A 5 -16.83 -7.48 -14.89
N SER A 6 -18.12 -7.82 -15.05
CA SER A 6 -19.10 -7.76 -13.94
C SER A 6 -18.69 -8.65 -12.79
N ALA A 7 -18.41 -9.93 -13.06
CA ALA A 7 -17.96 -10.88 -12.04
C ALA A 7 -16.68 -10.43 -11.31
N ARG A 8 -15.76 -9.79 -12.03
CA ARG A 8 -14.53 -9.26 -11.43
C ARG A 8 -14.78 -8.03 -10.56
N ARG A 9 -15.67 -7.13 -10.97
CA ARG A 9 -16.05 -5.97 -10.14
C ARG A 9 -16.77 -6.42 -8.87
N GLU A 10 -17.62 -7.44 -8.94
CA GLU A 10 -18.25 -8.06 -7.78
C GLU A 10 -17.23 -8.68 -6.82
N ALA A 11 -16.28 -9.45 -7.33
CA ALA A 11 -15.20 -10.03 -6.52
C ALA A 11 -14.37 -8.95 -5.81
N ILE A 12 -14.07 -7.84 -6.50
CA ILE A 12 -13.34 -6.70 -5.93
C ILE A 12 -14.20 -5.97 -4.90
N ALA A 13 -15.48 -5.74 -5.19
CA ALA A 13 -16.40 -5.05 -4.29
C ALA A 13 -16.61 -5.81 -2.97
N THR A 14 -16.46 -7.14 -2.96
CA THR A 14 -16.54 -7.98 -1.75
C THR A 14 -15.19 -8.17 -1.07
N SER A 15 -14.09 -7.62 -1.62
CA SER A 15 -12.74 -7.74 -1.07
C SER A 15 -12.59 -6.99 0.26
N ARG A 16 -11.61 -7.41 1.07
CA ARG A 16 -11.51 -6.98 2.48
C ARG A 16 -10.73 -5.67 2.65
N ARG A 17 -9.56 -5.53 2.03
CA ARG A 17 -8.62 -4.44 2.31
C ARG A 17 -8.43 -3.53 1.11
N TRP A 18 -8.75 -2.24 1.32
CA TRP A 18 -8.71 -1.22 0.29
C TRP A 18 -7.70 -0.13 0.63
N VAL A 19 -6.91 0.29 -0.35
CA VAL A 19 -6.10 1.50 -0.29
C VAL A 19 -6.77 2.54 -1.19
N VAL A 20 -7.15 3.68 -0.61
CA VAL A 20 -7.78 4.79 -1.33
C VAL A 20 -6.77 5.92 -1.44
N LYS A 21 -6.29 6.17 -2.65
CA LYS A 21 -5.39 7.30 -2.95
C LYS A 21 -6.18 8.49 -3.48
N ILE A 22 -5.91 9.64 -2.90
CA ILE A 22 -6.55 10.91 -3.27
C ILE A 22 -5.50 11.89 -3.78
N GLY A 23 -5.68 12.34 -5.03
CA GLY A 23 -4.76 13.26 -5.69
C GLY A 23 -4.88 14.69 -5.14
N SER A 24 -3.80 15.47 -5.23
CA SER A 24 -3.74 16.87 -4.75
C SER A 24 -4.78 17.77 -5.41
N ALA A 25 -5.07 17.57 -6.71
CA ALA A 25 -6.09 18.33 -7.43
C ALA A 25 -7.52 18.17 -6.87
N LEU A 26 -7.76 17.10 -6.13
CA LEU A 26 -9.03 16.82 -5.45
C LEU A 26 -9.00 17.26 -3.98
N ALA A 27 -7.88 16.97 -3.30
CA ALA A 27 -7.70 17.26 -1.88
C ALA A 27 -7.57 18.77 -1.59
N THR A 28 -7.33 19.60 -2.61
CA THR A 28 -7.11 21.04 -2.46
C THR A 28 -8.07 21.85 -3.33
N ARG A 29 -8.34 23.10 -2.94
CA ARG A 29 -9.08 24.08 -3.74
C ARG A 29 -8.10 24.80 -4.67
N GLU A 30 -7.79 24.18 -5.82
CA GLU A 30 -6.86 24.74 -6.83
C GLU A 30 -5.50 25.19 -6.24
N GLY A 31 -5.00 24.46 -5.23
CA GLY A 31 -3.76 24.81 -4.54
C GLY A 31 -3.88 25.89 -3.46
N GLN A 32 -5.08 26.38 -3.16
CA GLN A 32 -5.36 27.42 -2.16
C GLN A 32 -5.83 26.83 -0.81
N GLY A 33 -5.17 25.78 -0.34
CA GLY A 33 -5.54 25.07 0.88
C GLY A 33 -6.40 23.84 0.62
N LEU A 34 -6.82 23.20 1.70
CA LEU A 34 -7.56 21.93 1.64
C LEU A 34 -9.02 22.11 1.22
N ASN A 35 -9.53 21.13 0.51
CA ASN A 35 -10.96 20.98 0.23
C ASN A 35 -11.61 20.12 1.33
N LEU A 36 -11.92 20.74 2.47
CA LEU A 36 -12.46 20.05 3.63
C LEU A 36 -13.83 19.41 3.37
N GLU A 37 -14.64 19.98 2.48
CA GLU A 37 -15.94 19.41 2.10
C GLU A 37 -15.78 18.08 1.37
N ALA A 38 -14.84 18.02 0.41
CA ALA A 38 -14.53 16.78 -0.30
C ALA A 38 -13.92 15.73 0.64
N ILE A 39 -13.04 16.15 1.57
CA ILE A 39 -12.47 15.26 2.58
C ILE A 39 -13.59 14.67 3.46
N ALA A 40 -14.56 15.49 3.89
CA ALA A 40 -15.70 15.04 4.69
C ALA A 40 -16.58 14.04 3.92
N ASP A 41 -16.87 14.30 2.64
CA ASP A 41 -17.63 13.36 1.80
C ASP A 41 -16.93 12.02 1.64
N TRP A 42 -15.62 12.01 1.33
CA TRP A 42 -14.88 10.74 1.25
C TRP A 42 -14.76 10.03 2.60
N ALA A 43 -14.61 10.76 3.71
CA ALA A 43 -14.57 10.17 5.05
C ALA A 43 -15.90 9.48 5.39
N ALA A 44 -17.04 10.10 5.06
CA ALA A 44 -18.36 9.49 5.23
C ALA A 44 -18.52 8.21 4.40
N GLN A 45 -18.09 8.23 3.12
CA GLN A 45 -18.09 7.04 2.26
C GLN A 45 -17.17 5.93 2.81
N ILE A 46 -15.99 6.28 3.33
CA ILE A 46 -15.07 5.33 3.96
C ILE A 46 -15.72 4.70 5.20
N ALA A 47 -16.43 5.48 6.00
CA ALA A 47 -17.13 4.97 7.18
C ALA A 47 -18.18 3.92 6.81
N GLU A 48 -18.97 4.16 5.77
CA GLU A 48 -19.97 3.20 5.27
C GLU A 48 -19.31 1.90 4.75
N ILE A 49 -18.22 2.03 4.00
CA ILE A 49 -17.43 0.88 3.50
C ILE A 49 -16.91 0.04 4.68
N ARG A 50 -16.43 0.70 5.72
CA ARG A 50 -15.92 0.04 6.93
C ARG A 50 -17.02 -0.60 7.75
N ALA A 51 -18.19 0.00 7.83
CA ALA A 51 -19.36 -0.60 8.48
C ALA A 51 -19.74 -1.94 7.83
N GLY A 52 -19.45 -2.13 6.55
CA GLY A 52 -19.54 -3.40 5.82
C GLY A 52 -18.42 -4.40 6.12
N GLY A 53 -17.55 -4.16 7.11
CA GLY A 53 -16.49 -5.08 7.54
C GLY A 53 -15.16 -4.96 6.75
N ARG A 54 -15.02 -3.95 5.89
CA ARG A 54 -13.79 -3.73 5.12
C ARG A 54 -12.77 -2.91 5.90
N GLU A 55 -11.50 -3.15 5.61
CA GLU A 55 -10.36 -2.35 6.10
C GLU A 55 -10.00 -1.30 5.05
N VAL A 56 -9.86 -0.04 5.45
CA VAL A 56 -9.53 1.06 4.53
C VAL A 56 -8.33 1.84 5.04
N LEU A 57 -7.36 2.06 4.14
CA LEU A 57 -6.23 2.97 4.32
C LEU A 57 -6.38 4.12 3.31
N VAL A 58 -6.02 5.32 3.73
CA VAL A 58 -6.03 6.50 2.87
C VAL A 58 -4.60 6.92 2.56
N VAL A 59 -4.26 7.09 1.27
CA VAL A 59 -3.03 7.76 0.84
C VAL A 59 -3.43 9.12 0.29
N THR A 60 -3.04 10.17 0.97
CA THR A 60 -3.50 11.53 0.69
C THR A 60 -2.37 12.41 0.14
N SER A 61 -2.73 13.55 -0.38
CA SER A 61 -1.82 14.62 -0.82
C SER A 61 -2.38 15.96 -0.37
N GLY A 62 -1.61 17.04 -0.53
CA GLY A 62 -2.10 18.39 -0.29
C GLY A 62 -1.35 19.14 0.79
N ALA A 63 -0.38 18.54 1.48
CA ALA A 63 0.38 19.19 2.56
C ALA A 63 1.09 20.47 2.07
N VAL A 64 1.80 20.41 0.93
CA VAL A 64 2.48 21.59 0.36
C VAL A 64 1.49 22.71 0.04
N ALA A 65 0.34 22.38 -0.55
CA ALA A 65 -0.69 23.39 -0.89
C ALA A 65 -1.31 24.01 0.36
N GLU A 66 -1.63 23.21 1.36
CA GLU A 66 -2.15 23.69 2.64
C GLU A 66 -1.13 24.59 3.35
N GLY A 67 0.13 24.20 3.40
CA GLY A 67 1.18 25.01 4.01
C GLY A 67 1.45 26.30 3.25
N SER A 68 1.43 26.27 1.91
CA SER A 68 1.54 27.47 1.09
C SER A 68 0.39 28.46 1.34
N ALA A 69 -0.84 27.95 1.45
CA ALA A 69 -2.00 28.76 1.78
C ALA A 69 -1.88 29.41 3.18
N ARG A 70 -1.44 28.66 4.19
CA ARG A 70 -1.20 29.18 5.56
C ARG A 70 -0.09 30.23 5.61
N LEU A 71 0.91 30.09 4.75
CA LEU A 71 1.99 31.09 4.60
C LEU A 71 1.59 32.30 3.76
N GLY A 72 0.38 32.32 3.18
CA GLY A 72 -0.07 33.38 2.29
C GLY A 72 0.62 33.38 0.93
N TRP A 73 1.24 32.27 0.52
CA TRP A 73 1.92 32.18 -0.78
C TRP A 73 0.92 31.96 -1.90
N ARG A 74 1.01 32.82 -2.93
CA ARG A 74 0.09 32.77 -4.09
C ARG A 74 0.52 31.81 -5.18
N SER A 75 1.75 31.30 -5.12
CA SER A 75 2.30 30.35 -6.09
C SER A 75 3.10 29.28 -5.37
N ARG A 76 3.20 28.10 -6.01
CA ARG A 76 4.03 27.00 -5.49
C ARG A 76 5.49 27.42 -5.49
N PRO A 77 6.23 27.25 -4.38
CA PRO A 77 7.66 27.54 -4.33
C PRO A 77 8.46 26.68 -5.31
N ALA A 78 9.55 27.24 -5.81
CA ALA A 78 10.51 26.49 -6.65
C ALA A 78 11.63 25.83 -5.84
N SER A 79 11.97 26.41 -4.67
CA SER A 79 13.02 25.91 -3.79
C SER A 79 12.56 24.65 -3.03
N LEU A 80 13.42 23.62 -3.00
CA LEU A 80 13.16 22.39 -2.25
C LEU A 80 12.89 22.68 -0.77
N ASN A 81 13.72 23.48 -0.13
CA ASN A 81 13.57 23.82 1.29
C ASN A 81 12.24 24.54 1.60
N GLN A 82 11.78 25.38 0.68
CA GLN A 82 10.46 26.03 0.83
C GLN A 82 9.33 25.04 0.65
N LEU A 83 9.45 24.08 -0.26
CA LEU A 83 8.46 22.99 -0.43
C LEU A 83 8.39 22.14 0.83
N GLN A 84 9.53 21.76 1.39
CA GLN A 84 9.63 20.98 2.64
C GLN A 84 9.04 21.74 3.83
N ALA A 85 9.37 23.03 3.96
CA ALA A 85 8.81 23.87 5.02
C ALA A 85 7.28 24.04 4.88
N ALA A 86 6.78 24.27 3.66
CA ALA A 86 5.35 24.33 3.41
C ALA A 86 4.67 22.98 3.72
N ALA A 87 5.27 21.86 3.31
CA ALA A 87 4.75 20.53 3.62
C ALA A 87 4.65 20.29 5.14
N ALA A 88 5.69 20.66 5.91
CA ALA A 88 5.72 20.53 7.36
C ALA A 88 4.58 21.33 8.03
N ILE A 89 4.37 22.59 7.60
CA ILE A 89 3.29 23.45 8.12
C ILE A 89 1.91 22.90 7.72
N GLY A 90 1.76 22.46 6.48
CA GLY A 90 0.49 22.00 5.93
C GLY A 90 0.09 20.59 6.38
N GLN A 91 1.06 19.74 6.71
CA GLN A 91 0.80 18.36 7.16
C GLN A 91 -0.09 18.33 8.40
N MET A 92 0.10 19.25 9.35
CA MET A 92 -0.77 19.35 10.53
C MET A 92 -2.23 19.63 10.16
N GLY A 93 -2.46 20.52 9.18
CA GLY A 93 -3.80 20.83 8.69
C GLY A 93 -4.43 19.67 7.95
N LEU A 94 -3.66 19.01 7.12
CA LEU A 94 -4.11 17.85 6.34
C LEU A 94 -4.58 16.72 7.26
N VAL A 95 -3.77 16.34 8.25
CA VAL A 95 -4.12 15.27 9.20
C VAL A 95 -5.31 15.67 10.05
N ARG A 96 -5.35 16.94 10.53
CA ARG A 96 -6.50 17.44 11.30
C ARG A 96 -7.79 17.42 10.49
N GLY A 97 -7.74 17.74 9.18
CA GLY A 97 -8.92 17.67 8.31
C GLY A 97 -9.48 16.25 8.23
N TRP A 98 -8.62 15.27 8.02
CA TRP A 98 -9.00 13.85 8.01
C TRP A 98 -9.47 13.36 9.38
N GLU A 99 -8.77 13.73 10.46
CA GLU A 99 -9.14 13.35 11.83
C GLU A 99 -10.54 13.84 12.19
N LEU A 100 -10.83 15.11 11.92
CA LEU A 100 -12.14 15.69 12.19
C LEU A 100 -13.25 15.01 11.38
N ALA A 101 -13.01 14.82 10.08
CA ALA A 101 -14.00 14.18 9.19
C ALA A 101 -14.29 12.70 9.56
N LEU A 102 -13.27 11.93 9.88
CA LEU A 102 -13.44 10.52 10.30
C LEU A 102 -14.08 10.42 11.67
N ARG A 103 -13.75 11.33 12.60
CA ARG A 103 -14.33 11.38 13.95
C ARG A 103 -15.84 11.62 13.94
N GLU A 104 -16.37 12.39 12.99
CA GLU A 104 -17.83 12.58 12.82
C GLU A 104 -18.58 11.24 12.62
N SER A 105 -17.89 10.25 12.05
CA SER A 105 -18.41 8.88 11.88
C SER A 105 -17.92 7.89 12.96
N GLY A 106 -17.34 8.38 14.05
CA GLY A 106 -16.83 7.56 15.16
C GLY A 106 -15.55 6.77 14.82
N LEU A 107 -14.83 7.14 13.77
CA LEU A 107 -13.60 6.48 13.35
C LEU A 107 -12.35 7.21 13.87
N LEU A 108 -11.34 6.44 14.26
CA LEU A 108 -10.03 6.96 14.63
C LEU A 108 -9.14 7.09 13.38
N ALA A 109 -8.57 8.27 13.17
CA ALA A 109 -7.51 8.48 12.19
C ALA A 109 -6.13 8.23 12.82
N ALA A 110 -5.22 7.62 12.08
CA ALA A 110 -3.83 7.46 12.49
C ALA A 110 -2.90 8.01 11.41
N GLN A 111 -2.08 9.03 11.75
CA GLN A 111 -1.10 9.57 10.82
C GLN A 111 0.06 8.62 10.62
N ILE A 112 0.42 8.38 9.35
CA ILE A 112 1.62 7.65 8.94
C ILE A 112 2.36 8.47 7.89
N LEU A 113 3.65 8.69 8.09
CA LEU A 113 4.53 9.33 7.13
C LEU A 113 5.57 8.32 6.66
N LEU A 114 5.67 8.13 5.36
CA LEU A 114 6.59 7.17 4.73
C LEU A 114 7.36 7.86 3.60
N THR A 115 8.57 7.38 3.36
CA THR A 115 9.33 7.68 2.14
C THR A 115 9.47 6.41 1.30
N HIS A 116 9.85 6.55 0.05
CA HIS A 116 10.23 5.41 -0.79
C HIS A 116 11.37 4.59 -0.18
N GLU A 117 12.34 5.26 0.47
CA GLU A 117 13.45 4.61 1.16
C GLU A 117 13.00 3.77 2.36
N ASP A 118 11.98 4.21 3.11
CA ASP A 118 11.42 3.44 4.22
C ASP A 118 10.82 2.12 3.76
N ILE A 119 10.22 2.10 2.57
CA ILE A 119 9.65 0.88 1.99
C ILE A 119 10.72 0.03 1.30
N ALA A 120 11.78 0.64 0.75
CA ALA A 120 12.90 -0.07 0.15
C ALA A 120 13.81 -0.71 1.20
N ASN A 121 13.95 -0.12 2.38
CA ASN A 121 14.70 -0.67 3.49
C ASN A 121 13.89 -1.77 4.19
N ARG A 122 14.45 -2.97 4.28
CA ARG A 122 13.74 -4.16 4.75
C ARG A 122 13.27 -4.10 6.20
N GLU A 123 14.09 -3.58 7.10
CA GLU A 123 13.73 -3.43 8.50
C GLU A 123 12.59 -2.42 8.66
N ARG A 124 12.71 -1.25 8.00
CA ARG A 124 11.67 -0.22 8.00
C ARG A 124 10.38 -0.71 7.33
N TYR A 125 10.50 -1.51 6.26
CA TYR A 125 9.37 -2.18 5.61
C TYR A 125 8.58 -3.03 6.61
N LEU A 126 9.25 -3.95 7.35
CA LEU A 126 8.60 -4.81 8.33
C LEU A 126 7.97 -4.00 9.48
N ASN A 127 8.66 -2.96 9.97
CA ASN A 127 8.14 -2.09 11.01
C ASN A 127 6.87 -1.35 10.55
N SER A 128 6.92 -0.74 9.37
CA SER A 128 5.78 -0.02 8.79
C SER A 128 4.60 -0.96 8.53
N ARG A 129 4.88 -2.16 8.00
CA ARG A 129 3.86 -3.21 7.80
C ARG A 129 3.18 -3.59 9.12
N SER A 130 3.96 -3.93 10.14
CA SER A 130 3.45 -4.34 11.45
C SER A 130 2.58 -3.23 12.06
N THR A 131 3.06 -1.99 12.04
CA THR A 131 2.31 -0.84 12.53
C THR A 131 0.98 -0.65 11.80
N LEU A 132 0.99 -0.68 10.45
CA LEU A 132 -0.23 -0.50 9.65
C LEU A 132 -1.24 -1.62 9.92
N LEU A 133 -0.80 -2.88 9.99
CA LEU A 133 -1.68 -4.01 10.28
C LEU A 133 -2.26 -3.93 11.69
N THR A 134 -1.48 -3.51 12.69
CA THR A 134 -1.95 -3.28 14.05
C THR A 134 -3.00 -2.17 14.11
N LEU A 135 -2.78 -1.05 13.41
CA LEU A 135 -3.77 0.04 13.33
C LEU A 135 -5.10 -0.44 12.74
N LEU A 136 -5.05 -1.26 11.68
CA LEU A 136 -6.26 -1.86 11.08
C LEU A 136 -6.97 -2.79 12.07
N GLN A 137 -6.24 -3.61 12.83
CA GLN A 137 -6.81 -4.48 13.88
C GLN A 137 -7.45 -3.68 15.01
N LEU A 138 -6.88 -2.54 15.38
CA LEU A 138 -7.43 -1.60 16.36
C LEU A 138 -8.63 -0.81 15.83
N GLY A 139 -9.01 -1.00 14.57
CA GLY A 139 -10.13 -0.31 13.97
C GLY A 139 -9.82 1.13 13.53
N ALA A 140 -8.58 1.58 13.54
CA ALA A 140 -8.19 2.89 13.03
C ALA A 140 -8.15 2.93 11.49
N VAL A 141 -8.25 4.14 10.93
CA VAL A 141 -8.01 4.43 9.51
C VAL A 141 -6.62 5.06 9.39
N PRO A 142 -5.62 4.35 8.85
CA PRO A 142 -4.33 4.96 8.55
C PRO A 142 -4.47 6.02 7.46
N VAL A 143 -4.04 7.25 7.75
CA VAL A 143 -3.94 8.38 6.82
C VAL A 143 -2.46 8.58 6.50
N ILE A 144 -2.07 8.15 5.32
CA ILE A 144 -0.69 8.03 4.89
C ILE A 144 -0.36 9.18 3.95
N ASN A 145 0.76 9.83 4.17
CA ASN A 145 1.35 10.79 3.24
C ASN A 145 2.86 10.53 3.13
N GLU A 146 3.48 11.12 2.10
CA GLU A 146 4.92 11.17 2.03
C GLU A 146 5.49 12.01 3.17
N ASN A 147 6.64 11.59 3.71
CA ASN A 147 7.42 12.41 4.63
C ASN A 147 8.22 13.46 3.85
N ASP A 148 7.49 14.45 3.36
CA ASP A 148 8.02 15.54 2.53
C ASP A 148 9.19 16.28 3.19
N THR A 149 9.32 16.24 4.52
CA THR A 149 10.38 16.97 5.25
C THR A 149 11.77 16.38 5.03
N VAL A 150 11.86 15.12 4.68
CA VAL A 150 13.13 14.41 4.41
C VAL A 150 13.22 13.89 2.97
N ALA A 151 12.11 13.85 2.23
CA ALA A 151 12.08 13.44 0.83
C ALA A 151 12.72 14.53 -0.07
N THR A 152 13.49 14.12 -1.07
CA THR A 152 14.19 15.04 -1.98
C THR A 152 13.68 14.98 -3.41
N GLU A 153 13.69 13.82 -4.03
CA GLU A 153 13.27 13.64 -5.42
C GLU A 153 11.74 13.59 -5.53
N GLU A 154 11.09 12.92 -4.61
CA GLU A 154 9.65 12.67 -4.58
C GLU A 154 8.86 13.96 -4.40
N ILE A 155 9.29 14.87 -3.53
CA ILE A 155 8.62 16.16 -3.31
C ILE A 155 8.66 17.03 -4.58
N LYS A 156 9.69 16.87 -5.40
CA LYS A 156 9.77 17.52 -6.72
C LYS A 156 8.77 16.91 -7.68
N LEU A 157 8.59 15.59 -7.64
CA LEU A 157 7.68 14.85 -8.51
C LEU A 157 6.24 14.86 -8.01
N GLY A 158 6.03 14.91 -6.68
CA GLY A 158 4.70 14.98 -6.03
C GLY A 158 3.84 13.74 -6.31
N ASP A 159 4.44 12.56 -6.36
CA ASP A 159 3.80 11.33 -6.83
C ASP A 159 3.44 10.36 -5.70
N ASN A 160 2.33 10.65 -5.00
CA ASN A 160 1.74 9.71 -4.06
C ASN A 160 1.01 8.54 -4.76
N ASP A 161 0.96 8.49 -6.10
CA ASP A 161 0.42 7.32 -6.80
C ASP A 161 1.34 6.11 -6.58
N THR A 162 2.66 6.31 -6.77
CA THR A 162 3.67 5.27 -6.53
C THR A 162 3.68 4.84 -5.06
N LEU A 163 3.63 5.80 -4.11
CA LEU A 163 3.52 5.49 -2.68
C LEU A 163 2.27 4.62 -2.39
N ALA A 164 1.12 4.92 -3.00
CA ALA A 164 -0.09 4.11 -2.83
C ALA A 164 0.07 2.68 -3.37
N GLY A 165 0.76 2.50 -4.50
CA GLY A 165 1.13 1.19 -5.04
C GLY A 165 2.02 0.41 -4.07
N MET A 166 3.03 1.07 -3.48
CA MET A 166 3.92 0.48 -2.49
C MET A 166 3.20 0.12 -1.19
N VAL A 167 2.33 1.01 -0.68
CA VAL A 167 1.48 0.75 0.50
C VAL A 167 0.55 -0.43 0.23
N SER A 168 0.00 -0.55 -0.98
CA SER A 168 -0.84 -1.70 -1.35
C SER A 168 -0.10 -3.02 -1.22
N ASN A 169 1.17 -3.07 -1.64
CA ASN A 169 2.03 -4.23 -1.46
C ASN A 169 2.37 -4.46 0.03
N LEU A 170 2.67 -3.37 0.75
CA LEU A 170 3.07 -3.41 2.16
C LEU A 170 2.00 -4.07 3.04
N VAL A 171 0.72 -3.82 2.76
CA VAL A 171 -0.41 -4.33 3.55
C VAL A 171 -1.15 -5.48 2.87
N ASP A 172 -0.68 -6.03 1.75
CA ASP A 172 -1.38 -7.02 0.93
C ASP A 172 -2.84 -6.60 0.63
N ALA A 173 -3.03 -5.39 0.13
CA ALA A 173 -4.33 -4.88 -0.23
C ALA A 173 -4.99 -5.76 -1.31
N ASP A 174 -6.32 -5.78 -1.34
CA ASP A 174 -7.08 -6.43 -2.40
C ASP A 174 -7.37 -5.46 -3.54
N LEU A 175 -7.58 -4.20 -3.19
CA LEU A 175 -7.93 -3.14 -4.12
C LEU A 175 -7.15 -1.86 -3.82
N LEU A 176 -6.58 -1.26 -4.87
CA LEU A 176 -6.11 0.12 -4.89
C LEU A 176 -7.14 0.95 -5.66
N ILE A 177 -7.65 2.02 -5.05
CA ILE A 177 -8.51 3.01 -5.70
C ILE A 177 -7.71 4.30 -5.84
N ILE A 178 -7.51 4.77 -7.06
CA ILE A 178 -6.85 6.04 -7.35
C ILE A 178 -7.92 7.05 -7.78
N LEU A 179 -8.29 7.93 -6.87
CA LEU A 179 -9.20 9.05 -7.15
C LEU A 179 -8.43 10.18 -7.82
N THR A 180 -8.92 10.62 -8.96
CA THR A 180 -8.33 11.66 -9.80
C THR A 180 -9.43 12.61 -10.32
N ASP A 181 -9.06 13.67 -10.99
CA ASP A 181 -9.97 14.60 -11.67
C ASP A 181 -10.50 14.06 -13.02
N GLN A 182 -9.92 12.95 -13.51
CA GLN A 182 -10.31 12.28 -14.76
C GLN A 182 -11.31 11.15 -14.47
N ALA A 183 -12.16 10.83 -15.46
CA ALA A 183 -13.14 9.74 -15.35
C ALA A 183 -12.48 8.36 -15.20
N GLY A 184 -11.28 8.20 -15.75
CA GLY A 184 -10.48 6.98 -15.76
C GLY A 184 -9.42 7.06 -16.86
N LEU A 185 -8.89 5.92 -17.31
CA LEU A 185 -7.99 5.83 -18.44
C LEU A 185 -8.79 5.86 -19.74
N MET A 186 -8.45 6.80 -20.63
CA MET A 186 -9.08 6.95 -21.95
C MET A 186 -8.22 6.26 -23.01
N THR A 187 -8.82 5.94 -24.16
CA THR A 187 -8.11 5.33 -25.31
C THR A 187 -7.08 6.25 -25.94
N ALA A 188 -7.20 7.57 -25.72
CA ALA A 188 -6.25 8.61 -26.09
C ALA A 188 -6.39 9.79 -25.13
N ASP A 189 -5.53 10.82 -25.26
CA ASP A 189 -5.68 12.06 -24.49
C ASP A 189 -6.92 12.84 -25.00
N PRO A 190 -7.99 13.00 -24.20
CA PRO A 190 -9.24 13.65 -24.66
C PRO A 190 -9.06 15.13 -25.01
N ARG A 191 -7.93 15.75 -24.68
CA ARG A 191 -7.57 17.11 -25.09
C ARG A 191 -7.05 17.16 -26.53
N GLN A 192 -6.58 16.02 -27.05
CA GLN A 192 -6.01 15.89 -28.40
C GLN A 192 -6.93 15.09 -29.32
N ASP A 193 -7.69 14.16 -28.76
CA ASP A 193 -8.61 13.29 -29.50
C ASP A 193 -10.02 13.37 -28.87
N PRO A 194 -10.96 14.10 -29.48
CA PRO A 194 -12.32 14.21 -28.99
C PRO A 194 -13.10 12.88 -28.99
N ASP A 195 -12.68 11.90 -29.77
CA ASP A 195 -13.30 10.57 -29.86
C ASP A 195 -12.75 9.58 -28.87
N ALA A 196 -11.84 10.03 -27.96
CA ALA A 196 -11.30 9.21 -26.90
C ALA A 196 -12.41 8.66 -26.00
N THR A 197 -12.44 7.35 -25.82
CA THR A 197 -13.43 6.66 -24.99
C THR A 197 -12.81 6.08 -23.72
N LEU A 198 -13.64 5.92 -22.69
CA LEU A 198 -13.18 5.34 -21.42
C LEU A 198 -12.89 3.85 -21.57
N ILE A 199 -11.72 3.42 -21.15
CA ILE A 199 -11.36 2.02 -21.00
C ILE A 199 -11.98 1.51 -19.70
N SER A 200 -13.05 0.71 -19.78
CA SER A 200 -13.74 0.23 -18.59
C SER A 200 -12.91 -0.80 -17.81
N CYS A 201 -12.19 -1.69 -18.51
CA CYS A 201 -11.39 -2.75 -17.91
C CYS A 201 -10.24 -3.16 -18.84
N ALA A 202 -9.04 -3.38 -18.26
CA ALA A 202 -7.88 -3.91 -18.97
C ALA A 202 -6.99 -4.75 -18.05
N PRO A 203 -6.19 -5.71 -18.58
CA PRO A 203 -5.08 -6.30 -17.83
C PRO A 203 -4.05 -5.21 -17.50
N VAL A 204 -3.52 -5.21 -16.27
CA VAL A 204 -2.57 -4.17 -15.84
C VAL A 204 -1.21 -4.24 -16.55
N ASP A 205 -0.86 -5.41 -17.06
CA ASP A 205 0.37 -5.72 -17.80
C ASP A 205 0.27 -5.44 -19.29
N ASP A 206 -0.88 -5.02 -19.79
CA ASP A 206 -1.05 -4.61 -21.18
C ASP A 206 -0.03 -3.52 -21.54
N ALA A 207 0.82 -3.81 -22.54
CA ALA A 207 1.91 -2.92 -22.94
C ALA A 207 1.40 -1.57 -23.51
N GLN A 208 0.20 -1.53 -24.06
CA GLN A 208 -0.37 -0.33 -24.67
C GLN A 208 -0.79 0.72 -23.62
N LEU A 209 -1.09 0.31 -22.38
CA LEU A 209 -1.58 1.23 -21.34
C LEU A 209 -0.61 2.39 -21.05
N LEU A 210 0.70 2.14 -21.03
CA LEU A 210 1.70 3.20 -20.82
C LEU A 210 1.86 4.13 -22.01
N ALA A 211 1.63 3.64 -23.23
CA ALA A 211 1.66 4.45 -24.44
C ALA A 211 0.43 5.37 -24.49
N ILE A 212 -0.76 4.82 -24.22
CA ILE A 212 -2.03 5.55 -24.17
C ILE A 212 -2.03 6.59 -23.05
N ALA A 213 -1.43 6.27 -21.89
CA ALA A 213 -1.39 7.15 -20.73
C ALA A 213 -0.66 8.50 -20.97
N GLY A 214 0.10 8.63 -22.05
CA GLY A 214 0.71 9.89 -22.52
C GLY A 214 1.68 10.53 -21.52
N GLY A 215 2.16 11.73 -21.84
CA GLY A 215 2.93 12.60 -20.95
C GLY A 215 2.01 13.47 -20.10
N GLY A 216 2.38 13.71 -18.82
CA GLY A 216 1.59 14.51 -17.89
C GLY A 216 1.33 15.95 -18.39
N GLY A 217 0.15 16.51 -18.06
CA GLY A 217 -0.19 17.89 -18.33
C GLY A 217 0.62 18.89 -17.49
N ALA A 218 0.65 20.15 -17.93
CA ALA A 218 1.47 21.24 -17.35
C ALA A 218 1.21 21.55 -15.86
N TRP A 219 0.07 21.15 -15.31
CA TRP A 219 -0.37 21.47 -13.94
C TRP A 219 -0.45 20.28 -12.98
N GLY A 220 -0.42 19.03 -13.45
CA GLY A 220 -0.45 17.82 -12.62
C GLY A 220 0.82 17.02 -12.80
N ARG A 221 1.66 16.94 -11.76
CA ARG A 221 2.92 16.16 -11.78
C ARG A 221 2.68 14.64 -11.73
N GLY A 222 1.47 14.19 -11.31
CA GLY A 222 1.00 12.83 -11.40
C GLY A 222 0.07 12.65 -12.60
N GLY A 223 0.61 12.38 -13.78
CA GLY A 223 -0.18 12.10 -14.98
C GLY A 223 -0.84 10.73 -14.95
N MET A 224 -1.60 10.38 -15.97
CA MET A 224 -2.20 9.04 -16.09
C MET A 224 -1.13 7.94 -16.08
N ARG A 225 0.06 8.24 -16.59
CA ARG A 225 1.23 7.33 -16.60
C ARG A 225 1.66 6.90 -15.19
N THR A 226 1.69 7.83 -14.22
CA THR A 226 2.04 7.48 -12.82
C THR A 226 1.01 6.56 -12.20
N LYS A 227 -0.28 6.73 -12.53
CA LYS A 227 -1.38 5.88 -12.05
C LYS A 227 -1.30 4.46 -12.62
N VAL A 228 -0.97 4.31 -13.89
CA VAL A 228 -0.72 3.00 -14.51
C VAL A 228 0.53 2.34 -13.91
N THR A 229 1.59 3.12 -13.65
CA THR A 229 2.80 2.61 -12.99
C THR A 229 2.50 2.15 -11.56
N ALA A 230 1.73 2.92 -10.80
CA ALA A 230 1.28 2.55 -9.46
C ALA A 230 0.42 1.28 -9.47
N ALA A 231 -0.48 1.14 -10.45
CA ALA A 231 -1.28 -0.06 -10.63
C ALA A 231 -0.42 -1.31 -10.93
N ARG A 232 0.59 -1.18 -11.79
CA ARG A 232 1.57 -2.25 -12.06
C ARG A 232 2.36 -2.63 -10.81
N LEU A 233 2.72 -1.64 -10.01
CA LEU A 233 3.40 -1.88 -8.74
C LEU A 233 2.50 -2.63 -7.75
N ALA A 234 1.25 -2.20 -7.57
CA ALA A 234 0.27 -2.85 -6.71
C ALA A 234 -0.03 -4.30 -7.17
N ALA A 235 -0.04 -4.55 -8.47
CA ALA A 235 -0.28 -5.87 -9.05
C ALA A 235 0.79 -6.91 -8.69
N ARG A 236 1.97 -6.49 -8.20
CA ARG A 236 3.01 -7.42 -7.70
C ARG A 236 2.55 -8.23 -6.48
N SER A 237 1.57 -7.72 -5.71
CA SER A 237 0.87 -8.45 -4.64
C SER A 237 -0.54 -8.88 -5.03
N ALA A 238 -0.83 -8.98 -6.32
CA ALA A 238 -2.14 -9.30 -6.89
C ALA A 238 -3.24 -8.28 -6.54
N THR A 239 -2.88 -7.05 -6.21
CA THR A 239 -3.83 -5.96 -5.98
C THR A 239 -4.32 -5.41 -7.31
N SER A 240 -5.62 -5.49 -7.58
CA SER A 240 -6.25 -4.81 -8.72
C SER A 240 -6.39 -3.32 -8.43
N THR A 241 -6.46 -2.48 -9.47
CA THR A 241 -6.56 -1.03 -9.30
C THR A 241 -7.77 -0.48 -10.04
N ILE A 242 -8.54 0.41 -9.39
CA ILE A 242 -9.56 1.23 -10.04
C ILE A 242 -9.09 2.68 -10.09
N ILE A 243 -9.05 3.26 -11.28
CA ILE A 243 -8.81 4.69 -11.49
C ILE A 243 -10.16 5.33 -11.80
N ALA A 244 -10.59 6.29 -10.97
CA ALA A 244 -11.92 6.89 -11.12
C ALA A 244 -11.93 8.38 -10.74
N SER A 245 -12.95 9.10 -11.18
CA SER A 245 -13.15 10.49 -10.81
C SER A 245 -13.57 10.61 -9.34
N GLY A 246 -12.74 11.26 -8.53
CA GLY A 246 -13.10 11.59 -7.15
C GLY A 246 -14.15 12.72 -7.05
N ARG A 247 -14.50 13.36 -8.16
CA ARG A 247 -15.58 14.35 -8.23
C ARG A 247 -16.97 13.72 -8.42
N SER A 248 -17.00 12.41 -8.76
CA SER A 248 -18.28 11.69 -8.90
C SER A 248 -18.91 11.48 -7.55
N PRO A 249 -20.17 11.91 -7.34
CA PRO A 249 -20.84 11.75 -6.04
C PRO A 249 -20.90 10.28 -5.61
N GLY A 250 -20.46 9.97 -4.40
CA GLY A 250 -20.53 8.61 -3.87
C GLY A 250 -19.65 7.60 -4.59
N VAL A 251 -18.54 8.01 -5.21
CA VAL A 251 -17.67 7.15 -6.03
C VAL A 251 -17.22 5.88 -5.30
N LEU A 252 -16.85 5.98 -4.03
CA LEU A 252 -16.42 4.82 -3.25
C LEU A 252 -17.60 3.87 -2.96
N ARG A 253 -18.81 4.41 -2.72
CA ARG A 253 -20.05 3.60 -2.60
C ARG A 253 -20.36 2.85 -3.88
N GLN A 254 -20.25 3.55 -5.03
CA GLN A 254 -20.49 2.94 -6.34
C GLN A 254 -19.52 1.79 -6.62
N ILE A 255 -18.22 1.96 -6.29
CA ILE A 255 -17.21 0.90 -6.38
C ILE A 255 -17.56 -0.26 -5.43
N GLY A 256 -17.96 0.05 -4.19
CA GLY A 256 -18.41 -0.94 -3.20
C GLY A 256 -19.66 -1.71 -3.58
N ALA A 257 -20.47 -1.15 -4.46
CA ALA A 257 -21.64 -1.78 -5.07
C ALA A 257 -21.37 -2.44 -6.43
N ALA A 258 -20.10 -2.65 -6.80
CA ALA A 258 -19.65 -3.25 -8.06
C ALA A 258 -20.09 -2.49 -9.33
N GLN A 259 -20.47 -1.22 -9.23
CA GLN A 259 -20.88 -0.44 -10.37
C GLN A 259 -19.72 -0.19 -11.34
N PRO A 260 -19.97 -0.05 -12.65
CA PRO A 260 -18.95 0.14 -13.67
C PRO A 260 -18.39 1.57 -13.67
N VAL A 261 -17.72 1.95 -12.57
CA VAL A 261 -17.11 3.26 -12.39
C VAL A 261 -15.63 3.21 -12.73
N GLY A 262 -15.16 4.18 -13.50
CA GLY A 262 -13.75 4.33 -13.84
C GLY A 262 -13.17 3.17 -14.66
N THR A 263 -11.86 3.05 -14.64
CA THR A 263 -11.09 1.99 -15.29
C THR A 263 -10.63 0.97 -14.28
N LEU A 264 -11.00 -0.30 -14.46
CA LEU A 264 -10.47 -1.42 -13.69
C LEU A 264 -9.23 -1.98 -14.38
N LEU A 265 -8.07 -1.84 -13.75
CA LEU A 265 -6.82 -2.49 -14.14
C LEU A 265 -6.65 -3.77 -13.32
N ARG A 266 -6.75 -4.93 -13.98
CA ARG A 266 -6.79 -6.24 -13.34
C ARG A 266 -5.38 -6.76 -13.07
N ALA A 267 -5.13 -7.21 -11.85
CA ALA A 267 -3.91 -7.94 -11.54
C ALA A 267 -3.92 -9.33 -12.20
N PRO A 268 -2.77 -9.81 -12.74
CA PRO A 268 -2.71 -11.05 -13.51
C PRO A 268 -2.69 -12.32 -12.65
N ALA A 269 -2.34 -12.23 -11.37
CA ALA A 269 -2.03 -13.38 -10.53
C ALA A 269 -2.89 -13.45 -9.28
N THR A 270 -2.97 -14.65 -8.68
CA THR A 270 -3.44 -14.83 -7.31
C THR A 270 -2.39 -14.30 -6.32
N LYS A 271 -2.82 -13.89 -5.11
CA LYS A 271 -1.90 -13.40 -4.06
C LYS A 271 -0.75 -14.36 -3.78
N LEU A 272 -1.02 -15.67 -3.77
CA LEU A 272 0.00 -16.69 -3.55
C LEU A 272 1.05 -16.71 -4.68
N ALA A 273 0.61 -16.66 -5.93
CA ALA A 273 1.50 -16.67 -7.09
C ALA A 273 2.34 -15.38 -7.15
N ALA A 274 1.73 -14.23 -6.89
CA ALA A 274 2.42 -12.94 -6.86
C ALA A 274 3.50 -12.90 -5.76
N ARG A 275 3.19 -13.41 -4.57
CA ARG A 275 4.15 -13.50 -3.45
C ARG A 275 5.31 -14.43 -3.76
N LYS A 276 5.05 -15.62 -4.32
CA LYS A 276 6.10 -16.54 -4.76
C LYS A 276 7.02 -15.89 -5.78
N GLN A 277 6.47 -15.22 -6.78
CA GLN A 277 7.23 -14.51 -7.80
C GLN A 277 8.08 -13.39 -7.20
N TRP A 278 7.55 -12.59 -6.27
CA TRP A 278 8.29 -11.53 -5.59
C TRP A 278 9.46 -12.07 -4.76
N LEU A 279 9.22 -13.09 -3.92
CA LEU A 279 10.27 -13.72 -3.11
C LEU A 279 11.33 -14.42 -3.97
N ALA A 280 10.93 -14.99 -5.11
CA ALA A 280 11.87 -15.67 -6.02
C ALA A 280 12.72 -14.72 -6.86
N SER A 281 12.19 -13.56 -7.24
CA SER A 281 12.82 -12.68 -8.25
C SER A 281 13.69 -11.55 -7.69
N THR A 282 13.56 -11.22 -6.40
CA THR A 282 14.05 -9.92 -5.90
C THR A 282 15.12 -10.07 -4.82
N LEU A 283 15.30 -11.23 -4.18
CA LEU A 283 16.08 -11.34 -2.95
C LEU A 283 17.08 -12.49 -2.99
N HIS A 284 18.32 -12.20 -2.59
CA HIS A 284 19.31 -13.23 -2.28
C HIS A 284 19.04 -13.83 -0.90
N VAL A 285 19.07 -15.16 -0.80
CA VAL A 285 19.01 -15.88 0.47
C VAL A 285 20.30 -15.60 1.26
N ARG A 286 20.14 -15.13 2.49
CA ARG A 286 21.25 -14.76 3.38
C ARG A 286 21.57 -15.82 4.43
N GLY A 287 20.63 -16.70 4.70
CA GLY A 287 20.82 -17.78 5.66
C GLY A 287 19.74 -18.84 5.58
N SER A 288 19.79 -19.82 6.44
CA SER A 288 18.80 -20.87 6.51
C SER A 288 18.36 -21.19 7.94
N LEU A 289 17.10 -21.60 8.07
CA LEU A 289 16.50 -22.14 9.29
C LEU A 289 16.18 -23.62 9.08
N ARG A 290 16.78 -24.48 9.87
CA ARG A 290 16.40 -25.90 9.86
C ARG A 290 15.18 -26.11 10.72
N LEU A 291 14.18 -26.78 10.17
CA LEU A 291 12.89 -27.02 10.78
C LEU A 291 12.77 -28.44 11.29
N ASP A 292 11.92 -28.65 12.29
CA ASP A 292 11.44 -29.98 12.63
C ASP A 292 10.29 -30.42 11.72
N ALA A 293 9.88 -31.69 11.79
CA ALA A 293 8.82 -32.26 10.97
C ALA A 293 7.46 -31.59 11.24
N GLY A 294 7.19 -31.19 12.49
CA GLY A 294 5.96 -30.53 12.88
C GLY A 294 5.82 -29.15 12.24
N ALA A 295 6.88 -28.35 12.26
CA ALA A 295 6.91 -27.05 11.60
C ALA A 295 6.70 -27.18 10.08
N CYS A 296 7.35 -28.17 9.43
CA CYS A 296 7.15 -28.43 8.01
C CYS A 296 5.69 -28.74 7.66
N THR A 297 5.02 -29.57 8.46
CA THR A 297 3.60 -29.90 8.29
C THR A 297 2.72 -28.68 8.45
N VAL A 298 2.92 -27.88 9.51
CA VAL A 298 2.17 -26.66 9.78
C VAL A 298 2.32 -25.64 8.65
N LEU A 299 3.53 -25.47 8.10
CA LEU A 299 3.76 -24.56 6.99
C LEU A 299 3.07 -25.02 5.71
N ARG A 300 3.21 -26.32 5.34
CA ARG A 300 2.68 -26.87 4.09
C ARG A 300 1.16 -26.99 4.10
N GLU A 301 0.57 -27.48 5.20
CA GLU A 301 -0.84 -27.85 5.25
C GLU A 301 -1.74 -26.77 5.82
N GLN A 302 -1.24 -25.95 6.77
CA GLN A 302 -2.05 -24.97 7.46
C GLN A 302 -1.74 -23.51 7.05
N GLY A 303 -0.67 -23.27 6.30
CA GLY A 303 -0.27 -21.94 5.85
C GLY A 303 -0.05 -20.94 7.01
N LYS A 304 0.43 -21.42 8.16
CA LYS A 304 0.69 -20.58 9.34
C LYS A 304 2.09 -19.97 9.32
N SER A 305 2.32 -19.02 10.24
CA SER A 305 3.64 -18.42 10.48
C SER A 305 4.64 -19.45 11.04
N LEU A 306 5.93 -19.24 10.78
CA LEU A 306 6.99 -20.04 11.38
C LEU A 306 7.29 -19.54 12.79
N LEU A 307 7.07 -20.39 13.77
CA LEU A 307 7.42 -20.13 15.18
C LEU A 307 8.81 -20.67 15.51
N ALA A 308 9.48 -20.06 16.49
CA ALA A 308 10.82 -20.47 16.91
C ALA A 308 10.86 -21.88 17.50
N VAL A 309 9.78 -22.37 18.09
CA VAL A 309 9.69 -23.74 18.64
C VAL A 309 9.95 -24.80 17.57
N GLY A 310 9.62 -24.54 16.31
CA GLY A 310 9.85 -25.47 15.19
C GLY A 310 11.22 -25.32 14.53
N VAL A 311 12.10 -24.44 15.02
CA VAL A 311 13.45 -24.21 14.45
C VAL A 311 14.49 -24.95 15.28
N THR A 312 15.26 -25.84 14.63
CA THR A 312 16.28 -26.67 15.26
C THR A 312 17.71 -26.12 15.09
N ALA A 313 17.99 -25.46 13.96
CA ALA A 313 19.28 -24.81 13.71
C ALA A 313 19.12 -23.54 12.87
N VAL A 314 20.11 -22.67 12.99
CA VAL A 314 20.22 -21.39 12.27
C VAL A 314 21.58 -21.37 11.58
N GLU A 315 21.63 -21.09 10.30
CA GLU A 315 22.86 -21.04 9.50
C GLU A 315 22.91 -19.74 8.67
N GLY A 316 24.11 -19.20 8.52
CA GLY A 316 24.35 -17.93 7.82
C GLY A 316 24.27 -16.70 8.74
N ASP A 317 24.48 -15.55 8.14
CA ASP A 317 24.43 -14.25 8.80
C ASP A 317 23.39 -13.39 8.09
N PHE A 318 22.30 -13.12 8.79
CA PHE A 318 21.18 -12.36 8.26
C PHE A 318 20.62 -11.41 9.31
N GLU A 319 20.19 -10.27 8.83
CA GLU A 319 19.50 -9.26 9.63
C GLU A 319 17.98 -9.38 9.48
N ARG A 320 17.26 -8.69 10.35
CA ARG A 320 15.80 -8.56 10.27
C ARG A 320 15.36 -8.05 8.89
N GLY A 321 14.38 -8.71 8.29
CA GLY A 321 13.86 -8.40 6.96
C GLY A 321 14.63 -9.05 5.82
N GLU A 322 15.72 -9.75 6.09
CA GLU A 322 16.43 -10.49 5.05
C GLU A 322 15.76 -11.84 4.75
N LEU A 323 15.95 -12.30 3.50
CA LEU A 323 15.38 -13.55 3.03
C LEU A 323 16.18 -14.75 3.56
N VAL A 324 15.49 -15.68 4.19
CA VAL A 324 16.05 -16.95 4.67
C VAL A 324 15.30 -18.14 4.09
N SER A 325 16.02 -19.22 3.85
CA SER A 325 15.47 -20.54 3.47
C SER A 325 15.04 -21.31 4.69
N CYS A 326 13.92 -21.98 4.60
CA CYS A 326 13.43 -22.94 5.60
C CYS A 326 13.67 -24.36 5.09
N ILE A 327 14.55 -25.11 5.75
CA ILE A 327 15.01 -26.42 5.31
C ILE A 327 14.43 -27.50 6.22
N GLY A 328 13.74 -28.47 5.63
CA GLY A 328 13.16 -29.60 6.36
C GLY A 328 14.21 -30.61 6.86
N PRO A 329 13.78 -31.60 7.68
CA PRO A 329 14.67 -32.66 8.18
C PRO A 329 15.28 -33.54 7.06
N ASP A 330 14.62 -33.59 5.92
CA ASP A 330 15.05 -34.29 4.69
C ASP A 330 16.10 -33.50 3.89
N GLY A 331 16.48 -32.33 4.32
CA GLY A 331 17.39 -31.41 3.64
C GLY A 331 16.77 -30.66 2.46
N GLN A 332 15.47 -30.83 2.21
CA GLN A 332 14.76 -30.12 1.15
C GLN A 332 14.30 -28.75 1.64
N GLU A 333 14.32 -27.77 0.73
CA GLU A 333 13.75 -26.47 1.00
C GLU A 333 12.21 -26.54 1.01
N VAL A 334 11.61 -26.12 2.12
CA VAL A 334 10.16 -26.15 2.35
C VAL A 334 9.53 -24.82 2.00
N ALA A 335 10.22 -23.73 2.38
CA ALA A 335 9.72 -22.38 2.22
C ALA A 335 10.87 -21.37 2.20
N ARG A 336 10.55 -20.14 1.78
CA ARG A 336 11.41 -18.97 1.94
C ARG A 336 10.60 -17.85 2.59
N GLY A 337 11.26 -17.01 3.40
CA GLY A 337 10.56 -15.88 4.00
C GLY A 337 11.48 -14.83 4.58
N LEU A 338 10.88 -13.67 4.90
CA LEU A 338 11.59 -12.56 5.54
C LEU A 338 11.68 -12.81 7.05
N ALA A 339 12.90 -12.80 7.59
CA ALA A 339 13.16 -13.02 9.01
C ALA A 339 12.67 -11.83 9.86
N ASN A 340 11.94 -12.07 10.93
CA ASN A 340 11.51 -11.05 11.90
C ASN A 340 12.60 -10.72 12.93
N TYR A 341 13.61 -11.58 13.07
CA TYR A 341 14.73 -11.46 13.97
C TYR A 341 16.03 -11.73 13.21
N SER A 342 17.15 -11.15 13.66
CA SER A 342 18.47 -11.44 13.10
C SER A 342 18.90 -12.89 13.38
N ALA A 343 19.96 -13.36 12.73
CA ALA A 343 20.54 -14.69 12.97
C ALA A 343 20.94 -14.86 14.45
N ALA A 344 21.59 -13.84 15.04
CA ALA A 344 22.01 -13.85 16.43
C ALA A 344 20.81 -13.94 17.40
N GLU A 345 19.76 -13.15 17.19
CA GLU A 345 18.54 -13.19 17.99
C GLU A 345 17.79 -14.51 17.81
N THR A 346 17.71 -15.01 16.58
CA THR A 346 17.07 -16.30 16.26
C THR A 346 17.78 -17.47 16.96
N LEU A 347 19.12 -17.44 17.07
CA LEU A 347 19.88 -18.43 17.82
C LEU A 347 19.54 -18.46 19.31
N LEU A 348 19.22 -17.29 19.90
CA LEU A 348 18.85 -17.19 21.33
C LEU A 348 17.43 -17.71 21.61
N VAL A 349 16.53 -17.66 20.65
CA VAL A 349 15.12 -18.03 20.83
C VAL A 349 14.71 -19.32 20.13
N LYS A 350 15.56 -19.93 19.29
CA LYS A 350 15.24 -21.19 18.60
C LYS A 350 14.80 -22.27 19.57
N GLY A 351 13.79 -23.02 19.24
CA GLY A 351 13.23 -24.08 20.07
C GLY A 351 12.40 -23.58 21.25
N LEU A 352 12.27 -22.26 21.45
CA LEU A 352 11.50 -21.70 22.57
C LEU A 352 10.10 -21.26 22.13
N PRO A 353 9.11 -21.33 23.03
CA PRO A 353 7.82 -20.70 22.80
C PRO A 353 7.96 -19.17 22.80
N SER A 354 7.13 -18.47 22.02
CA SER A 354 7.20 -17.00 21.85
C SER A 354 7.03 -16.23 23.17
N SER A 355 6.35 -16.81 24.16
CA SER A 355 6.19 -16.25 25.51
C SER A 355 7.51 -16.07 26.27
N ARG A 356 8.59 -16.69 25.83
CA ARG A 356 9.92 -16.58 26.44
C ARG A 356 10.88 -15.66 25.69
N PHE A 357 10.42 -15.00 24.63
CA PHE A 357 11.29 -14.12 23.83
C PHE A 357 11.75 -12.91 24.62
N GLU A 358 10.83 -12.26 25.37
CA GLU A 358 11.16 -11.10 26.20
C GLU A 358 12.22 -11.42 27.27
N GLU A 359 12.15 -12.61 27.88
CA GLU A 359 13.14 -13.09 28.84
C GLU A 359 14.54 -13.25 28.22
N ARG A 360 14.61 -13.69 26.96
CA ARG A 360 15.86 -14.00 26.27
C ARG A 360 16.47 -12.82 25.51
N LEU A 361 15.63 -11.98 24.94
CA LEU A 361 16.05 -10.85 24.09
C LEU A 361 16.01 -9.51 24.83
N GLY A 362 15.31 -9.43 25.98
CA GLY A 362 15.04 -8.17 26.67
C GLY A 362 13.85 -7.39 26.08
N TYR A 363 13.22 -7.90 25.02
CA TYR A 363 12.05 -7.32 24.36
C TYR A 363 11.26 -8.37 23.58
N LEU A 364 9.99 -8.07 23.30
CA LEU A 364 9.16 -8.84 22.39
C LEU A 364 8.75 -7.93 21.24
N ARG A 365 9.11 -8.30 20.00
CA ARG A 365 8.78 -7.56 18.78
C ARG A 365 7.70 -8.27 17.99
N ASP A 366 7.95 -9.52 17.64
CA ASP A 366 7.05 -10.38 16.88
C ASP A 366 6.93 -11.74 17.58
N LEU A 367 5.76 -12.40 17.47
CA LEU A 367 5.53 -13.72 18.08
C LEU A 367 6.11 -14.87 17.24
N GLU A 368 6.42 -14.61 16.00
CA GLU A 368 6.93 -15.57 15.02
C GLU A 368 8.29 -15.16 14.45
N LEU A 369 9.08 -16.14 14.01
CA LEU A 369 10.33 -15.89 13.30
C LEU A 369 10.10 -15.44 11.86
N ILE A 370 9.04 -15.96 11.21
CA ILE A 370 8.61 -15.52 9.88
C ILE A 370 7.08 -15.49 9.89
N HIS A 371 6.50 -14.32 9.65
CA HIS A 371 5.05 -14.19 9.51
C HIS A 371 4.59 -14.89 8.23
N ARG A 372 3.44 -15.57 8.27
CA ARG A 372 2.87 -16.30 7.12
C ARG A 372 2.74 -15.43 5.86
N ASP A 373 2.47 -14.14 6.05
CA ASP A 373 2.35 -13.18 4.96
C ASP A 373 3.71 -12.77 4.35
N ASN A 374 4.80 -13.11 4.99
CA ASN A 374 6.18 -12.89 4.52
C ASN A 374 6.88 -14.21 4.16
N LEU A 375 6.10 -15.30 3.97
CA LEU A 375 6.59 -16.63 3.70
C LEU A 375 5.95 -17.19 2.42
N ALA A 376 6.74 -17.85 1.57
CA ALA A 376 6.27 -18.58 0.41
C ALA A 376 6.78 -20.02 0.44
N LEU A 377 5.91 -20.97 0.22
CA LEU A 377 6.27 -22.38 0.02
C LEU A 377 6.98 -22.55 -1.31
N VAL A 378 7.99 -23.38 -1.34
CA VAL A 378 8.78 -23.75 -2.53
C VAL A 378 8.17 -24.98 -3.21
#